data_45311ab2f20dac572862345428ae7ea3
#
_entry.id   45311ab2f20dac572862345428ae7ea3
#
_cell.length_a   1.000
_cell.length_b   1.000
_cell.length_c   1.000
_cell.angle_alpha   90.00
_cell.angle_beta   90.00
_cell.angle_gamma   90.00
#
_symmetry.space_group_name_H-M   'P 1'
#
loop_
_entity.id
_entity.type
_entity.pdbx_description
1 polymer ?
#
loop_
_entity_poly.entity_id
_entity_poly.type
_entity_poly.pdbx_seq_one_letter_code
_entity_poly.pdbx_strand_id
1 'polypeptide(L)' 'MAAMKPRTGDGPMEAEREARGLIVLRIPLEGGGRLVISVNDDEVELLKKVLASIKKR' A
#
# COMPACT_ATOMS: atom_id res chain seq x y z
N MET A 1 -19.84 1.58 -5.58
CA MET A 1 -18.68 0.76 -5.94
C MET A 1 -17.99 0.26 -4.69
N ALA A 2 -17.76 -1.02 -4.61
CA ALA A 2 -17.14 -1.60 -3.42
C ALA A 2 -15.61 -1.58 -3.55
N ALA A 3 -14.95 -1.21 -2.48
CA ALA A 3 -13.49 -1.26 -2.44
C ALA A 3 -13.04 -2.69 -2.18
N MET A 4 -11.88 -3.05 -2.67
CA MET A 4 -11.32 -4.36 -2.42
C MET A 4 -10.63 -4.39 -1.08
N LYS A 5 -10.74 -5.51 -0.39
CA LYS A 5 -10.08 -5.68 0.89
C LYS A 5 -8.71 -6.33 0.70
N PRO A 6 -7.75 -5.98 1.54
CA PRO A 6 -6.49 -6.70 1.56
C PRO A 6 -6.72 -8.13 2.02
N ARG A 7 -5.91 -9.04 1.50
CA ARG A 7 -6.00 -10.45 1.87
C ARG A 7 -4.88 -10.77 2.83
N THR A 8 -5.11 -10.42 4.08
CA THR A 8 -4.06 -10.51 5.08
C THR A 8 -3.65 -11.93 5.44
N GLY A 9 -4.51 -12.91 5.14
CA GLY A 9 -4.18 -14.30 5.40
C GLY A 9 -3.10 -14.88 4.50
N ASP A 10 -2.83 -14.21 3.37
CA ASP A 10 -1.86 -14.70 2.39
C ASP A 10 -0.48 -14.07 2.57
N GLY A 11 -0.26 -13.46 3.68
CA GLY A 11 1.00 -12.84 3.95
C GLY A 11 0.84 -11.35 4.21
N PRO A 12 1.88 -10.70 4.68
CA PRO A 12 1.81 -9.29 5.04
C PRO A 12 1.80 -8.41 3.81
N MET A 13 1.30 -7.20 4.01
CA MET A 13 1.53 -6.13 3.06
C MET A 13 3.02 -5.84 3.06
N GLU A 14 3.56 -5.54 1.90
CA GLU A 14 4.99 -5.31 1.76
C GLU A 14 5.28 -3.96 1.14
N ALA A 15 6.41 -3.40 1.53
CA ALA A 15 6.93 -2.19 0.91
C ALA A 15 8.43 -2.39 0.77
N GLU A 16 8.95 -2.10 -0.41
CA GLU A 16 10.34 -2.37 -0.70
C GLU A 16 10.93 -1.22 -1.50
N ARG A 17 12.11 -0.79 -1.08
CA ARG A 17 12.81 0.28 -1.80
C ARG A 17 13.58 -0.32 -2.96
N GLU A 18 13.30 0.16 -4.15
CA GLU A 18 14.01 -0.28 -5.32
C GLU A 18 15.01 0.79 -5.78
N ALA A 19 15.73 0.48 -6.83
CA ALA A 19 16.70 1.41 -7.39
C ALA A 19 16.02 2.72 -7.78
N ARG A 20 16.78 3.81 -7.80
CA ARG A 20 16.32 5.13 -8.22
C ARG A 20 15.35 5.79 -7.25
N GLY A 21 15.36 5.36 -5.99
CA GLY A 21 14.53 5.99 -5.00
C GLY A 21 13.06 5.69 -5.11
N LEU A 22 12.70 4.67 -5.85
CA LEU A 22 11.31 4.24 -5.94
C LEU A 22 11.00 3.22 -4.87
N ILE A 23 9.77 3.29 -4.38
CA ILE A 23 9.28 2.36 -3.37
C ILE A 23 8.10 1.62 -3.95
N VAL A 24 8.16 0.30 -3.90
CA VAL A 24 7.09 -0.54 -4.42
C VAL A 24 6.28 -1.06 -3.27
N LEU A 25 4.97 -0.84 -3.32
CA LEU A 25 4.03 -1.35 -2.33
C LEU A 25 3.30 -2.53 -2.95
N ARG A 26 3.21 -3.61 -2.19
CA ARG A 26 2.50 -4.81 -2.61
C ARG A 26 1.46 -5.17 -1.57
N ILE A 27 0.22 -5.23 -2.00
CA ILE A 27 -0.89 -5.54 -1.11
C ILE A 27 -1.67 -6.70 -1.71
N PRO A 28 -1.65 -7.89 -1.07
CA PRO A 28 -2.46 -9.00 -1.58
C PRO A 28 -3.94 -8.67 -1.44
N LEU A 29 -4.72 -9.03 -2.43
CA LEU A 29 -6.13 -8.68 -2.49
C LEU A 29 -7.02 -9.89 -2.28
N GLU A 30 -8.18 -9.65 -1.71
CA GLU A 30 -9.14 -10.69 -1.37
C GLU A 30 -9.58 -11.50 -2.59
N GLY A 31 -9.74 -10.85 -3.72
CA GLY A 31 -10.17 -11.52 -4.93
C GLY A 31 -9.09 -12.26 -5.69
N GLY A 32 -7.91 -12.37 -5.11
CA GLY A 32 -6.75 -12.93 -5.78
C GLY A 32 -5.92 -11.84 -6.41
N GLY A 33 -4.67 -12.14 -6.72
CA GLY A 33 -3.77 -11.14 -7.26
C GLY A 33 -3.26 -10.18 -6.21
N ARG A 34 -2.59 -9.14 -6.66
CA ARG A 34 -1.98 -8.14 -5.79
C ARG A 34 -2.13 -6.75 -6.38
N LEU A 35 -2.28 -5.81 -5.49
CA LEU A 35 -2.15 -4.40 -5.87
C LEU A 35 -0.67 -4.05 -5.75
N VAL A 36 -0.08 -3.60 -6.85
CA VAL A 36 1.32 -3.20 -6.86
C VAL A 36 1.40 -1.77 -7.37
N ILE A 37 1.95 -0.89 -6.57
CA ILE A 37 2.14 0.50 -6.98
C ILE A 37 3.56 0.94 -6.69
N SER A 38 4.04 1.87 -7.49
CA SER A 38 5.37 2.43 -7.34
C SER A 38 5.23 3.90 -7.00
N VAL A 39 5.86 4.32 -5.93
CA VAL A 39 5.78 5.71 -5.46
C VAL A 39 7.17 6.23 -5.13
N ASN A 40 7.32 7.54 -5.11
CA ASN A 40 8.58 8.16 -4.70
C ASN A 40 8.49 8.57 -3.22
N ASP A 41 9.58 9.12 -2.69
CA ASP A 41 9.62 9.49 -1.27
C ASP A 41 8.58 10.55 -0.92
N ASP A 42 8.35 11.52 -1.79
CA ASP A 42 7.36 12.55 -1.53
C ASP A 42 5.95 11.95 -1.46
N GLU A 43 5.69 11.00 -2.33
CA GLU A 43 4.40 10.33 -2.33
C GLU A 43 4.19 9.47 -1.10
N VAL A 44 5.27 8.87 -0.60
CA VAL A 44 5.20 8.12 0.65
C VAL A 44 4.83 9.03 1.80
N GLU A 45 5.46 10.22 1.86
CA GLU A 45 5.14 11.16 2.92
C GLU A 45 3.70 11.64 2.84
N LEU A 46 3.21 11.87 1.63
CA LEU A 46 1.83 12.25 1.44
C LEU A 46 0.89 11.14 1.89
N LEU A 47 1.22 9.90 1.55
CA LEU A 47 0.42 8.75 1.94
C LEU A 47 0.37 8.61 3.46
N LYS A 48 1.50 8.83 4.14
CA LYS A 48 1.54 8.80 5.60
C LYS A 48 0.60 9.83 6.19
N LYS A 49 0.59 11.04 5.63
CA LYS A 49 -0.29 12.09 6.12
C LYS A 49 -1.76 11.75 5.91
N VAL A 50 -2.07 11.20 4.75
CA VAL A 50 -3.45 10.82 4.44
C VAL A 50 -3.93 9.75 5.41
N LEU A 51 -3.09 8.74 5.65
CA LEU A 51 -3.45 7.67 6.58
C LEU A 51 -3.57 8.19 8.01
N ALA A 52 -2.70 9.12 8.39
CA ALA A 52 -2.74 9.68 9.73
C ALA A 52 -3.98 10.55 9.95
N SER A 53 -4.61 11.01 8.87
CA SER A 53 -5.81 11.83 8.98
C SER A 53 -7.06 11.02 9.26
N ILE A 54 -6.98 9.71 9.19
CA ILE A 54 -8.13 8.85 9.44
C ILE A 54 -8.43 8.87 10.93
N LYS A 55 -9.69 9.16 11.27
CA LYS A 55 -10.07 9.19 12.67
C LYS A 55 -10.26 7.77 13.19
N LYS A 56 -9.74 7.54 14.37
CA LYS A 56 -10.00 6.28 15.05
C LYS A 56 -11.35 6.32 15.73
N ARG A 57 -11.94 5.18 15.84
CA ARG A 57 -13.22 5.04 16.52
C ARG A 57 -13.05 4.47 17.90
#